data_77c08ee0abd7f9e4d17fc0ce8c94bd0c
#
_entry.id   77c08ee0abd7f9e4d17fc0ce8c94bd0c
#
_cell.length_a   1.000
_cell.length_b   1.000
_cell.length_c   1.000
_cell.angle_alpha   90.00
_cell.angle_beta   90.00
_cell.angle_gamma   90.00
#
_symmetry.space_group_name_H-M   'P 1'
#
loop_
_entity.id
_entity.type
_entity.pdbx_description
1 polymer ?
#
loop_
_entity_poly.entity_id
_entity_poly.type
_entity_poly.pdbx_seq_one_letter_code
_entity_poly.pdbx_strand_id
1 'polypeptide(L)'
;MNSDSSTKCWNEIGDEWIQKAQTNDFRIFYIMPNTFELLGDVNKKAVLDLGCGEGGYARELARKGANVVAVDCSNNAVEYAIAKAAEEELQIKHYVRNSNDLYGINDNTFDIVLCAMMLMDVEDLNGTLQEIHRVLKPQGQVFISILHPCFKPPIEHQWFKEDDGIQVRVKNYFSPSEWEGQISNIENKVIYRHKTISEYVKAFVQNRFIIKDMNEPIPTPEQQKKSSRIEWLAKIPMYLFITLEKPI
;
A
#
# COMPACT_ATOMS: atom_id res chain seq x y z
N MET A 1 3.71 0.86 -24.81
CA MET A 1 2.82 0.06 -23.94
C MET A 1 1.59 0.90 -23.67
N ASN A 2 0.38 0.36 -23.83
CA ASN A 2 -0.82 1.08 -23.36
C ASN A 2 -0.79 1.08 -21.82
N SER A 3 -0.64 2.26 -21.22
CA SER A 3 -0.76 2.39 -19.76
C SER A 3 -2.20 2.09 -19.36
N ASP A 4 -2.39 1.28 -18.31
CA ASP A 4 -3.71 1.04 -17.73
C ASP A 4 -4.26 2.31 -17.07
N SER A 5 -5.53 2.27 -16.65
CA SER A 5 -6.22 3.43 -16.06
C SER A 5 -5.60 3.86 -14.73
N SER A 6 -5.03 2.92 -13.97
CA SER A 6 -4.31 3.19 -12.72
C SER A 6 -3.04 3.99 -12.98
N THR A 7 -2.21 3.53 -13.91
CA THR A 7 -0.97 4.21 -14.31
C THR A 7 -1.23 5.64 -14.80
N LYS A 8 -2.28 5.83 -15.63
CA LYS A 8 -2.66 7.18 -16.09
C LYS A 8 -3.00 8.09 -14.93
N CYS A 9 -3.89 7.62 -14.05
CA CYS A 9 -4.34 8.37 -12.90
C CYS A 9 -3.16 8.78 -11.99
N TRP A 10 -2.28 7.83 -11.63
CA TRP A 10 -1.15 8.11 -10.75
C TRP A 10 -0.08 9.00 -11.37
N ASN A 11 0.07 9.02 -12.71
CA ASN A 11 0.91 10.00 -13.39
C ASN A 11 0.29 11.41 -13.37
N GLU A 12 -1.03 11.53 -13.49
CA GLU A 12 -1.71 12.83 -13.46
C GLU A 12 -1.66 13.51 -12.09
N ILE A 13 -1.76 12.74 -11.00
CA ILE A 13 -1.75 13.29 -9.63
C ILE A 13 -0.37 13.25 -8.96
N GLY A 14 0.66 12.75 -9.65
CA GLY A 14 1.94 12.40 -9.06
C GLY A 14 2.55 13.50 -8.17
N ASP A 15 2.65 14.73 -8.68
CA ASP A 15 3.27 15.83 -7.96
C ASP A 15 2.47 16.25 -6.71
N GLU A 16 1.14 16.30 -6.82
CA GLU A 16 0.27 16.63 -5.68
C GLU A 16 0.32 15.53 -4.61
N TRP A 17 0.36 14.26 -5.05
CA TRP A 17 0.47 13.13 -4.13
C TRP A 17 1.82 13.10 -3.40
N ILE A 18 2.93 13.38 -4.09
CA ILE A 18 4.27 13.44 -3.51
C ILE A 18 4.30 14.40 -2.32
N GLN A 19 3.74 15.61 -2.50
CA GLN A 19 3.66 16.60 -1.41
C GLN A 19 2.73 16.12 -0.28
N LYS A 20 1.60 15.53 -0.63
CA LYS A 20 0.60 15.06 0.32
C LYS A 20 1.09 13.88 1.15
N ALA A 21 1.81 12.94 0.55
CA ALA A 21 2.34 11.76 1.23
C ALA A 21 3.28 12.13 2.39
N GLN A 22 4.02 13.23 2.26
CA GLN A 22 4.97 13.70 3.29
C GLN A 22 4.29 14.35 4.50
N THR A 23 3.03 14.76 4.39
CA THR A 23 2.26 15.45 5.44
C THR A 23 1.03 14.67 5.88
N ASN A 24 0.87 13.43 5.42
CA ASN A 24 -0.29 12.61 5.73
C ASN A 24 -0.15 11.96 7.10
N ASP A 25 -0.91 12.45 8.09
CA ASP A 25 -0.90 11.96 9.48
C ASP A 25 -1.13 10.45 9.57
N PHE A 26 -2.10 9.92 8.83
CA PHE A 26 -2.38 8.49 8.84
C PHE A 26 -1.17 7.68 8.39
N ARG A 27 -0.50 8.12 7.32
CA ARG A 27 0.69 7.46 6.82
C ARG A 27 1.83 7.53 7.82
N ILE A 28 2.14 8.74 8.32
CA ILE A 28 3.33 9.01 9.14
C ILE A 28 3.18 8.42 10.55
N PHE A 29 2.02 8.59 11.17
CA PHE A 29 1.86 8.26 12.59
C PHE A 29 1.14 6.93 12.84
N TYR A 30 0.57 6.31 11.80
CA TYR A 30 -0.17 5.06 11.96
C TYR A 30 0.24 3.98 10.95
N ILE A 31 0.08 4.19 9.62
CA ILE A 31 0.27 3.11 8.66
C ILE A 31 1.74 2.69 8.63
N MET A 32 2.68 3.62 8.46
CA MET A 32 4.10 3.33 8.37
C MET A 32 4.66 2.69 9.65
N PRO A 33 4.41 3.20 10.87
CA PRO A 33 4.84 2.54 12.10
C PRO A 33 4.32 1.09 12.24
N ASN A 34 3.03 0.85 12.02
CA ASN A 34 2.45 -0.49 12.09
C ASN A 34 3.01 -1.41 10.99
N THR A 35 3.29 -0.88 9.79
CA THR A 35 3.95 -1.65 8.72
C THR A 35 5.33 -2.11 9.17
N PHE A 36 6.16 -1.23 9.76
CA PHE A 36 7.51 -1.60 10.23
C PHE A 36 7.49 -2.51 11.45
N GLU A 37 6.50 -2.41 12.30
CA GLU A 37 6.30 -3.35 13.40
C GLU A 37 6.02 -4.77 12.88
N LEU A 38 5.14 -4.90 11.89
CA LEU A 38 4.82 -6.18 11.26
C LEU A 38 5.99 -6.76 10.45
N LEU A 39 6.74 -5.91 9.74
CA LEU A 39 7.92 -6.33 8.97
C LEU A 39 9.03 -6.91 9.87
N GLY A 40 9.16 -6.40 11.08
CA GLY A 40 10.23 -6.79 12.01
C GLY A 40 11.62 -6.44 11.50
N ASP A 41 12.59 -7.31 11.69
CA ASP A 41 13.98 -7.09 11.25
C ASP A 41 14.11 -7.33 9.73
N VAL A 42 14.52 -6.29 9.02
CA VAL A 42 14.76 -6.30 7.57
C VAL A 42 16.23 -6.20 7.20
N ASN A 43 17.14 -6.17 8.19
CA ASN A 43 18.57 -6.02 7.95
C ASN A 43 19.10 -7.13 7.03
N LYS A 44 19.80 -6.74 5.97
CA LYS A 44 20.35 -7.62 4.92
C LYS A 44 19.32 -8.39 4.08
N LYS A 45 18.02 -8.24 4.33
CA LYS A 45 16.99 -8.86 3.49
C LYS A 45 16.88 -8.16 2.14
N ALA A 46 16.60 -8.91 1.08
CA ALA A 46 16.22 -8.37 -0.21
C ALA A 46 14.73 -8.02 -0.17
N VAL A 47 14.42 -6.73 -0.31
CA VAL A 47 13.04 -6.20 -0.19
C VAL A 47 12.63 -5.49 -1.47
N LEU A 48 11.45 -5.85 -1.97
CA LEU A 48 10.76 -5.12 -3.03
C LEU A 48 9.70 -4.21 -2.39
N ASP A 49 9.82 -2.90 -2.58
CA ASP A 49 8.77 -1.91 -2.29
C ASP A 49 7.96 -1.71 -3.57
N LEU A 50 6.80 -2.37 -3.68
CA LEU A 50 5.94 -2.37 -4.85
C LEU A 50 4.81 -1.36 -4.68
N GLY A 51 4.72 -0.41 -5.63
CA GLY A 51 3.91 0.80 -5.46
C GLY A 51 4.59 1.79 -4.52
N CYS A 52 5.90 2.02 -4.72
CA CYS A 52 6.74 2.77 -3.78
C CYS A 52 6.39 4.27 -3.69
N GLY A 53 5.67 4.81 -4.67
CA GLY A 53 5.35 6.22 -4.77
C GLY A 53 6.61 7.10 -4.69
N GLU A 54 6.61 8.07 -3.78
CA GLU A 54 7.74 8.99 -3.55
C GLU A 54 8.94 8.36 -2.80
N GLY A 55 8.90 7.04 -2.57
CA GLY A 55 10.01 6.26 -2.03
C GLY A 55 10.20 6.32 -0.51
N GLY A 56 9.23 6.81 0.26
CA GLY A 56 9.39 6.96 1.71
C GLY A 56 9.58 5.65 2.45
N TYR A 57 8.84 4.59 2.08
CA TYR A 57 9.06 3.25 2.63
C TYR A 57 10.41 2.67 2.18
N ALA A 58 10.74 2.81 0.90
CA ALA A 58 12.02 2.33 0.35
C ALA A 58 13.22 2.94 1.08
N ARG A 59 13.20 4.26 1.33
CA ARG A 59 14.27 4.95 2.07
C ARG A 59 14.39 4.45 3.50
N GLU A 60 13.26 4.29 4.19
CA GLU A 60 13.27 3.79 5.57
C GLU A 60 13.75 2.32 5.67
N LEU A 61 13.35 1.47 4.71
CA LEU A 61 13.87 0.11 4.58
C LEU A 61 15.39 0.09 4.37
N ALA A 62 15.90 0.96 3.50
CA ALA A 62 17.34 1.07 3.25
C ALA A 62 18.11 1.55 4.49
N ARG A 63 17.57 2.54 5.25
CA ARG A 63 18.17 2.98 6.53
C ARG A 63 18.22 1.86 7.57
N LYS A 64 17.27 0.92 7.51
CA LYS A 64 17.25 -0.27 8.36
C LYS A 64 18.14 -1.42 7.83
N GLY A 65 18.94 -1.17 6.79
CA GLY A 65 19.92 -2.11 6.25
C GLY A 65 19.38 -3.14 5.26
N ALA A 66 18.17 -2.95 4.73
CA ALA A 66 17.64 -3.80 3.67
C ALA A 66 18.32 -3.50 2.32
N ASN A 67 18.40 -4.54 1.44
CA ASN A 67 18.74 -4.39 0.02
C ASN A 67 17.45 -4.10 -0.74
N VAL A 68 17.20 -2.84 -1.09
CA VAL A 68 15.89 -2.39 -1.57
C VAL A 68 15.87 -2.25 -3.09
N VAL A 69 14.80 -2.77 -3.67
CA VAL A 69 14.32 -2.43 -5.03
C VAL A 69 12.96 -1.75 -4.85
N ALA A 70 12.77 -0.61 -5.50
CA ALA A 70 11.54 0.18 -5.45
C ALA A 70 10.90 0.26 -6.84
N VAL A 71 9.62 -0.02 -6.93
CA VAL A 71 8.88 -0.06 -8.21
C VAL A 71 7.60 0.75 -8.07
N ASP A 72 7.35 1.62 -9.04
CA ASP A 72 6.07 2.32 -9.20
C ASP A 72 5.72 2.47 -10.67
N CYS A 73 4.45 2.63 -10.96
CA CYS A 73 3.97 2.88 -12.32
C CYS A 73 4.09 4.36 -12.74
N SER A 74 4.19 5.27 -11.77
CA SER A 74 4.32 6.71 -12.00
C SER A 74 5.78 7.11 -12.22
N ASN A 75 6.06 7.67 -13.39
CA ASN A 75 7.39 8.18 -13.73
C ASN A 75 7.81 9.32 -12.78
N ASN A 76 6.92 10.29 -12.54
CA ASN A 76 7.20 11.44 -11.68
C ASN A 76 7.52 11.00 -10.24
N ALA A 77 6.76 10.03 -9.72
CA ALA A 77 7.00 9.50 -8.38
C ALA A 77 8.35 8.81 -8.27
N VAL A 78 8.72 7.99 -9.26
CA VAL A 78 10.03 7.31 -9.30
C VAL A 78 11.18 8.29 -9.46
N GLU A 79 11.07 9.31 -10.32
CA GLU A 79 12.09 10.35 -10.47
C GLU A 79 12.33 11.09 -9.15
N TYR A 80 11.24 11.44 -8.45
CA TYR A 80 11.34 12.05 -7.12
C TYR A 80 11.98 11.11 -6.10
N ALA A 81 11.59 9.83 -6.09
CA ALA A 81 12.16 8.83 -5.18
C ALA A 81 13.67 8.65 -5.40
N ILE A 82 14.13 8.63 -6.65
CA ILE A 82 15.56 8.57 -7.02
C ILE A 82 16.30 9.80 -6.47
N ALA A 83 15.77 11.00 -6.71
CA ALA A 83 16.40 12.24 -6.25
C ALA A 83 16.53 12.27 -4.72
N LYS A 84 15.46 11.87 -4.00
CA LYS A 84 15.49 11.83 -2.54
C LYS A 84 16.41 10.75 -1.97
N ALA A 85 16.49 9.60 -2.59
CA ALA A 85 17.42 8.55 -2.18
C ALA A 85 18.88 9.02 -2.37
N ALA A 86 19.18 9.73 -3.47
CA ALA A 86 20.50 10.30 -3.71
C ALA A 86 20.87 11.41 -2.72
N GLU A 87 19.95 12.32 -2.39
CA GLU A 87 20.15 13.36 -1.36
C GLU A 87 20.50 12.75 0.01
N GLU A 88 19.95 11.59 0.31
CA GLU A 88 20.15 10.85 1.57
C GLU A 88 21.28 9.81 1.49
N GLU A 89 22.02 9.75 0.39
CA GLU A 89 23.11 8.79 0.11
C GLU A 89 22.69 7.32 0.24
N LEU A 90 21.41 7.01 -0.02
CA LEU A 90 20.85 5.66 0.08
C LEU A 90 20.98 4.90 -1.25
N GLN A 91 21.40 3.64 -1.17
CA GLN A 91 21.54 2.76 -2.34
C GLN A 91 20.23 1.98 -2.57
N ILE A 92 19.37 2.49 -3.44
CA ILE A 92 18.08 1.90 -3.79
C ILE A 92 18.01 1.77 -5.31
N LYS A 93 17.63 0.60 -5.82
CA LYS A 93 17.35 0.41 -7.25
C LYS A 93 15.90 0.77 -7.52
N HIS A 94 15.67 1.64 -8.51
CA HIS A 94 14.32 2.09 -8.86
C HIS A 94 13.94 1.65 -10.27
N TYR A 95 12.65 1.30 -10.47
CA TYR A 95 12.11 0.97 -11.79
C TYR A 95 10.73 1.60 -11.97
N VAL A 96 10.48 2.14 -13.16
CA VAL A 96 9.12 2.51 -13.58
C VAL A 96 8.49 1.28 -14.25
N ARG A 97 7.56 0.61 -13.56
CA ARG A 97 6.87 -0.60 -14.05
C ARG A 97 5.46 -0.66 -13.48
N ASN A 98 4.56 -1.28 -14.25
CA ASN A 98 3.29 -1.70 -13.69
C ASN A 98 3.49 -2.93 -12.79
N SER A 99 2.69 -3.04 -11.74
CA SER A 99 2.80 -4.13 -10.75
C SER A 99 2.53 -5.53 -11.33
N ASN A 100 1.80 -5.61 -12.45
CA ASN A 100 1.54 -6.86 -13.17
C ASN A 100 2.57 -7.17 -14.28
N ASP A 101 3.62 -6.35 -14.42
CA ASP A 101 4.72 -6.54 -15.38
C ASP A 101 6.05 -6.08 -14.78
N LEU A 102 6.65 -6.93 -13.96
CA LEU A 102 7.96 -6.71 -13.33
C LEU A 102 9.12 -7.20 -14.24
N TYR A 103 9.02 -6.93 -15.54
CA TYR A 103 10.04 -7.30 -16.51
C TYR A 103 11.45 -6.81 -16.11
N GLY A 104 12.43 -7.72 -16.19
CA GLY A 104 13.82 -7.44 -15.81
C GLY A 104 14.12 -7.66 -14.33
N ILE A 105 13.14 -8.04 -13.53
CA ILE A 105 13.31 -8.53 -12.16
C ILE A 105 13.23 -10.06 -12.17
N ASN A 106 14.27 -10.71 -11.67
CA ASN A 106 14.39 -12.17 -11.71
C ASN A 106 13.43 -12.85 -10.74
N ASP A 107 13.10 -14.11 -11.04
CA ASP A 107 12.32 -14.97 -10.15
C ASP A 107 13.07 -15.21 -8.82
N ASN A 108 12.33 -15.46 -7.75
CA ASN A 108 12.86 -15.85 -6.44
C ASN A 108 13.99 -14.91 -5.95
N THR A 109 13.80 -13.60 -6.12
CA THR A 109 14.80 -12.59 -5.77
C THR A 109 14.63 -12.06 -4.35
N PHE A 110 13.38 -11.84 -3.92
CA PHE A 110 13.11 -11.11 -2.68
C PHE A 110 12.74 -12.03 -1.52
N ASP A 111 13.21 -11.67 -0.35
CA ASP A 111 12.77 -12.24 0.91
C ASP A 111 11.41 -11.65 1.35
N ILE A 112 11.21 -10.38 1.01
CA ILE A 112 10.01 -9.61 1.36
C ILE A 112 9.54 -8.80 0.15
N VAL A 113 8.21 -8.78 -0.07
CA VAL A 113 7.53 -7.79 -0.92
C VAL A 113 6.62 -6.95 -0.04
N LEU A 114 6.79 -5.63 -0.06
CA LEU A 114 5.92 -4.67 0.60
C LEU A 114 4.95 -4.07 -0.42
N CYS A 115 3.65 -4.14 -0.13
CA CYS A 115 2.56 -3.53 -0.89
C CYS A 115 1.81 -2.53 0.02
N ALA A 116 2.43 -1.37 0.28
CA ALA A 116 1.86 -0.39 1.19
C ALA A 116 0.85 0.51 0.47
N MET A 117 -0.44 0.31 0.75
CA MET A 117 -1.54 1.13 0.23
C MET A 117 -1.63 1.18 -1.30
N MET A 118 -1.36 0.06 -2.00
CA MET A 118 -1.37 0.03 -3.48
C MET A 118 -2.32 -1.02 -4.09
N LEU A 119 -2.57 -2.17 -3.42
CA LEU A 119 -3.36 -3.25 -4.03
C LEU A 119 -4.83 -2.88 -4.28
N MET A 120 -5.38 -1.92 -3.56
CA MET A 120 -6.74 -1.42 -3.83
C MET A 120 -6.82 -0.57 -5.11
N ASP A 121 -5.69 -0.07 -5.62
CA ASP A 121 -5.64 0.81 -6.79
C ASP A 121 -5.32 0.06 -8.09
N VAL A 122 -4.82 -1.18 -8.01
CA VAL A 122 -4.44 -1.93 -9.20
C VAL A 122 -5.65 -2.39 -10.01
N GLU A 123 -5.55 -2.27 -11.34
CA GLU A 123 -6.58 -2.73 -12.28
C GLU A 123 -6.55 -4.26 -12.37
N ASP A 124 -5.38 -4.86 -12.51
CA ASP A 124 -5.17 -6.31 -12.59
C ASP A 124 -4.56 -6.86 -11.30
N LEU A 125 -5.41 -7.17 -10.33
CA LEU A 125 -4.97 -7.77 -9.06
C LEU A 125 -4.34 -9.16 -9.26
N ASN A 126 -4.89 -10.00 -10.15
CA ASN A 126 -4.38 -11.33 -10.35
C ASN A 126 -3.00 -11.33 -11.01
N GLY A 127 -2.80 -10.54 -12.07
CA GLY A 127 -1.49 -10.36 -12.69
C GLY A 127 -0.45 -9.81 -11.72
N THR A 128 -0.85 -8.83 -10.89
CA THR A 128 0.01 -8.31 -9.82
C THR A 128 0.43 -9.40 -8.83
N LEU A 129 -0.51 -10.23 -8.37
CA LEU A 129 -0.22 -11.31 -7.42
C LEU A 129 0.64 -12.41 -8.05
N GLN A 130 0.48 -12.70 -9.36
CA GLN A 130 1.35 -13.63 -10.10
C GLN A 130 2.79 -13.13 -10.16
N GLU A 131 3.00 -11.84 -10.47
CA GLU A 131 4.32 -11.24 -10.49
C GLU A 131 4.95 -11.20 -9.09
N ILE A 132 4.19 -10.85 -8.05
CA ILE A 132 4.66 -10.93 -6.65
C ILE A 132 5.10 -12.35 -6.33
N HIS A 133 4.28 -13.35 -6.67
CA HIS A 133 4.62 -14.77 -6.43
C HIS A 133 5.87 -15.19 -7.19
N ARG A 134 6.05 -14.74 -8.44
CA ARG A 134 7.21 -15.05 -9.25
C ARG A 134 8.50 -14.52 -8.63
N VAL A 135 8.52 -13.24 -8.25
CA VAL A 135 9.76 -12.58 -7.77
C VAL A 135 10.10 -12.91 -6.31
N LEU A 136 9.12 -13.38 -5.52
CA LEU A 136 9.29 -13.76 -4.13
C LEU A 136 9.97 -15.12 -4.02
N LYS A 137 10.94 -15.26 -3.12
CA LYS A 137 11.57 -16.56 -2.80
C LYS A 137 10.56 -17.52 -2.17
N PRO A 138 10.77 -18.85 -2.26
CA PRO A 138 10.06 -19.79 -1.40
C PRO A 138 10.19 -19.37 0.08
N GLN A 139 9.11 -19.45 0.85
CA GLN A 139 8.99 -18.97 2.24
C GLN A 139 9.15 -17.44 2.41
N GLY A 140 9.29 -16.69 1.33
CA GLY A 140 9.26 -15.23 1.35
C GLY A 140 7.87 -14.71 1.72
N GLN A 141 7.81 -13.49 2.24
CA GLN A 141 6.59 -12.88 2.78
C GLN A 141 6.17 -11.65 2.00
N VAL A 142 4.85 -11.45 1.91
CA VAL A 142 4.25 -10.23 1.38
C VAL A 142 3.56 -9.51 2.53
N PHE A 143 3.91 -8.24 2.72
CA PHE A 143 3.23 -7.38 3.68
C PHE A 143 2.37 -6.38 2.92
N ILE A 144 1.10 -6.36 3.23
CA ILE A 144 0.08 -5.59 2.54
C ILE A 144 -0.62 -4.68 3.54
N SER A 145 -0.78 -3.41 3.19
CA SER A 145 -1.79 -2.55 3.81
C SER A 145 -2.75 -2.02 2.75
N ILE A 146 -4.04 -2.01 3.07
CA ILE A 146 -5.11 -1.50 2.20
C ILE A 146 -6.12 -0.71 3.02
N LEU A 147 -6.93 0.11 2.34
CA LEU A 147 -8.16 0.62 2.95
C LEU A 147 -9.08 -0.55 3.32
N HIS A 148 -9.65 -0.48 4.52
CA HIS A 148 -10.50 -1.57 5.01
C HIS A 148 -11.78 -1.70 4.16
N PRO A 149 -12.01 -2.85 3.50
CA PRO A 149 -13.14 -2.99 2.57
C PRO A 149 -14.50 -2.72 3.18
N CYS A 150 -14.70 -3.06 4.47
CA CYS A 150 -15.99 -2.85 5.16
C CYS A 150 -16.18 -1.41 5.63
N PHE A 151 -15.11 -0.76 6.10
CA PHE A 151 -15.22 0.51 6.84
C PHE A 151 -14.71 1.72 6.06
N LYS A 152 -14.10 1.51 4.89
CA LYS A 152 -13.74 2.55 3.96
C LYS A 152 -14.21 2.18 2.54
N PRO A 153 -15.50 1.90 2.34
CA PRO A 153 -16.05 1.69 1.00
C PRO A 153 -16.20 3.00 0.23
N PRO A 154 -16.61 2.92 -1.04
CA PRO A 154 -16.50 3.98 -2.05
C PRO A 154 -17.48 5.15 -1.95
N ILE A 155 -17.98 5.52 -0.80
CA ILE A 155 -18.99 6.58 -0.68
C ILE A 155 -18.47 7.75 0.13
N GLU A 156 -18.67 8.98 -0.36
CA GLU A 156 -18.40 10.20 0.38
C GLU A 156 -19.21 10.22 1.70
N HIS A 157 -18.60 10.76 2.78
CA HIS A 157 -19.22 10.96 4.09
C HIS A 157 -19.76 9.71 4.79
N GLN A 158 -18.92 8.69 4.92
CA GLN A 158 -19.32 7.45 5.61
C GLN A 158 -19.05 7.44 7.10
N TRP A 159 -18.17 8.30 7.56
CA TRP A 159 -17.78 8.40 8.95
C TRP A 159 -18.49 9.60 9.58
N PHE A 160 -19.24 9.32 10.65
CA PHE A 160 -20.02 10.32 11.37
C PHE A 160 -19.57 10.36 12.81
N LYS A 161 -19.44 11.56 13.36
CA LYS A 161 -19.30 11.77 14.80
C LYS A 161 -20.68 12.09 15.35
N GLU A 162 -21.16 11.28 16.27
CA GLU A 162 -22.41 11.48 17.02
C GLU A 162 -22.08 11.65 18.51
N ASP A 163 -23.07 12.02 19.34
CA ASP A 163 -22.85 12.29 20.77
C ASP A 163 -22.34 11.06 21.53
N ASP A 164 -22.69 9.86 21.07
CA ASP A 164 -22.30 8.57 21.65
C ASP A 164 -21.07 7.91 21.00
N GLY A 165 -20.46 8.57 20.01
CA GLY A 165 -19.24 8.06 19.40
C GLY A 165 -19.09 8.28 17.89
N ILE A 166 -18.37 7.37 17.26
CA ILE A 166 -18.10 7.37 15.82
C ILE A 166 -18.85 6.22 15.17
N GLN A 167 -19.54 6.53 14.10
CA GLN A 167 -20.29 5.56 13.30
C GLN A 167 -19.77 5.52 11.86
N VAL A 168 -19.87 4.35 11.23
CA VAL A 168 -19.58 4.15 9.81
C VAL A 168 -20.82 3.57 9.12
N ARG A 169 -21.26 4.24 8.08
CA ARG A 169 -22.34 3.72 7.23
C ARG A 169 -21.76 2.89 6.10
N VAL A 170 -22.13 1.61 6.06
CA VAL A 170 -21.75 0.70 4.98
C VAL A 170 -22.92 0.56 4.00
N LYS A 171 -22.68 0.81 2.71
CA LYS A 171 -23.65 0.62 1.63
C LYS A 171 -22.98 -0.08 0.46
N ASN A 172 -23.76 -0.86 -0.27
CA ASN A 172 -23.35 -1.47 -1.54
C ASN A 172 -22.04 -2.28 -1.46
N TYR A 173 -21.77 -2.93 -0.32
CA TYR A 173 -20.53 -3.68 -0.08
C TYR A 173 -20.22 -4.74 -1.16
N PHE A 174 -21.23 -5.34 -1.76
CA PHE A 174 -21.07 -6.36 -2.80
C PHE A 174 -21.09 -5.82 -4.23
N SER A 175 -21.29 -4.51 -4.39
CA SER A 175 -21.28 -3.92 -5.73
C SER A 175 -19.83 -3.68 -6.15
N PRO A 176 -19.32 -4.37 -7.18
CA PRO A 176 -18.03 -4.02 -7.76
C PRO A 176 -18.16 -2.59 -8.27
N SER A 177 -17.31 -1.72 -7.79
CA SER A 177 -17.37 -0.32 -8.19
C SER A 177 -15.97 0.24 -8.40
N GLU A 178 -15.75 0.76 -9.59
CA GLU A 178 -14.78 1.79 -9.82
C GLU A 178 -15.47 3.12 -9.61
N TRP A 179 -14.87 4.01 -8.86
CA TRP A 179 -15.38 5.37 -8.72
C TRP A 179 -14.22 6.36 -8.65
N GLU A 180 -14.46 7.49 -9.21
CA GLU A 180 -13.56 8.62 -9.09
C GLU A 180 -13.79 9.33 -7.75
N GLY A 181 -12.76 9.48 -6.97
CA GLY A 181 -12.80 10.20 -5.70
C GLY A 181 -11.57 11.05 -5.48
N GLN A 182 -11.66 12.02 -4.61
CA GLN A 182 -10.53 12.85 -4.22
C GLN A 182 -9.77 12.26 -3.06
N ILE A 183 -8.45 12.32 -3.12
CA ILE A 183 -7.59 12.06 -1.96
C ILE A 183 -7.43 13.38 -1.20
N SER A 184 -8.19 13.56 -0.13
CA SER A 184 -8.08 14.77 0.71
C SER A 184 -8.26 16.07 -0.13
N ASN A 185 -7.25 16.94 -0.20
CA ASN A 185 -7.29 18.21 -0.90
C ASN A 185 -6.58 18.17 -2.27
N ILE A 186 -6.41 17.01 -2.87
CA ILE A 186 -5.87 16.87 -4.23
C ILE A 186 -6.98 17.23 -5.19
N GLU A 187 -6.71 18.16 -6.14
CA GLU A 187 -7.73 18.62 -7.10
C GLU A 187 -8.13 17.54 -8.09
N ASN A 188 -7.16 16.77 -8.56
CA ASN A 188 -7.40 15.66 -9.47
C ASN A 188 -7.98 14.46 -8.72
N LYS A 189 -8.83 13.72 -9.42
CA LYS A 189 -9.49 12.53 -8.88
C LYS A 189 -8.62 11.30 -9.08
N VAL A 190 -8.73 10.35 -8.15
CA VAL A 190 -8.17 9.00 -8.28
C VAL A 190 -9.26 7.99 -8.55
N ILE A 191 -8.89 6.92 -9.24
CA ILE A 191 -9.79 5.79 -9.47
C ILE A 191 -9.61 4.82 -8.30
N TYR A 192 -10.63 4.70 -7.48
CA TYR A 192 -10.72 3.70 -6.44
C TYR A 192 -11.40 2.44 -6.98
N ARG A 193 -10.90 1.27 -6.55
CA ARG A 193 -11.47 -0.03 -6.89
C ARG A 193 -11.84 -0.79 -5.64
N HIS A 194 -13.14 -0.93 -5.43
CA HIS A 194 -13.63 -1.72 -4.31
C HIS A 194 -13.55 -3.20 -4.60
N LYS A 195 -12.98 -3.93 -3.66
CA LYS A 195 -13.00 -5.38 -3.59
C LYS A 195 -13.40 -5.79 -2.18
N THR A 196 -14.26 -6.77 -2.05
CA THR A 196 -14.64 -7.32 -0.75
C THR A 196 -13.47 -8.07 -0.10
N ILE A 197 -13.51 -8.28 1.21
CA ILE A 197 -12.52 -9.13 1.91
C ILE A 197 -12.46 -10.52 1.26
N SER A 198 -13.60 -11.09 0.92
CA SER A 198 -13.65 -12.41 0.30
C SER A 198 -13.03 -12.48 -1.09
N GLU A 199 -13.09 -11.38 -1.87
CA GLU A 199 -12.41 -11.30 -3.17
C GLU A 199 -10.90 -11.24 -3.00
N TYR A 200 -10.38 -10.46 -2.04
CA TYR A 200 -8.96 -10.46 -1.72
C TYR A 200 -8.49 -11.84 -1.27
N VAL A 201 -9.18 -12.47 -0.31
CA VAL A 201 -8.84 -13.82 0.19
C VAL A 201 -8.82 -14.83 -0.95
N LYS A 202 -9.83 -14.83 -1.83
CA LYS A 202 -9.88 -15.73 -3.00
C LYS A 202 -8.70 -15.47 -3.94
N ALA A 203 -8.39 -14.21 -4.24
CA ALA A 203 -7.28 -13.86 -5.11
C ALA A 203 -5.93 -14.35 -4.52
N PHE A 204 -5.70 -14.19 -3.22
CA PHE A 204 -4.49 -14.69 -2.57
C PHE A 204 -4.37 -16.21 -2.65
N VAL A 205 -5.43 -16.93 -2.32
CA VAL A 205 -5.46 -18.41 -2.37
C VAL A 205 -5.32 -18.94 -3.80
N GLN A 206 -5.98 -18.33 -4.78
CA GLN A 206 -5.86 -18.69 -6.19
C GLN A 206 -4.46 -18.48 -6.74
N ASN A 207 -3.74 -17.46 -6.24
CA ASN A 207 -2.34 -17.21 -6.57
C ASN A 207 -1.35 -17.94 -5.63
N ARG A 208 -1.81 -19.01 -4.94
CA ARG A 208 -1.00 -19.95 -4.14
C ARG A 208 -0.30 -19.33 -2.94
N PHE A 209 -0.81 -18.25 -2.39
CA PHE A 209 -0.32 -17.69 -1.14
C PHE A 209 -1.00 -18.34 0.06
N ILE A 210 -0.24 -18.47 1.15
CA ILE A 210 -0.75 -18.78 2.47
C ILE A 210 -0.99 -17.46 3.20
N ILE A 211 -2.18 -17.24 3.74
CA ILE A 211 -2.47 -16.09 4.59
C ILE A 211 -1.94 -16.43 5.99
N LYS A 212 -0.93 -15.69 6.44
CA LYS A 212 -0.29 -15.90 7.75
C LYS A 212 -0.94 -15.08 8.84
N ASP A 213 -1.36 -13.88 8.50
CA ASP A 213 -1.97 -12.95 9.46
C ASP A 213 -2.91 -11.98 8.74
N MET A 214 -3.92 -11.52 9.47
CA MET A 214 -4.82 -10.44 9.08
C MET A 214 -5.06 -9.59 10.31
N ASN A 215 -4.62 -8.32 10.27
CA ASN A 215 -4.52 -7.48 11.45
C ASN A 215 -5.19 -6.11 11.21
N GLU A 216 -5.86 -5.63 12.25
CA GLU A 216 -6.50 -4.32 12.35
C GLU A 216 -5.90 -3.59 13.56
N PRO A 217 -4.69 -3.01 13.45
CA PRO A 217 -3.99 -2.43 14.59
C PRO A 217 -4.80 -1.33 15.27
N ILE A 218 -4.91 -1.38 16.59
CA ILE A 218 -5.47 -0.29 17.39
C ILE A 218 -4.36 0.74 17.64
N PRO A 219 -4.56 2.04 17.31
CA PRO A 219 -3.54 3.05 17.56
C PRO A 219 -3.16 3.12 19.04
N THR A 220 -1.88 3.16 19.31
CA THR A 220 -1.38 3.37 20.67
C THR A 220 -1.77 4.75 21.21
N PRO A 221 -1.78 4.97 22.55
CA PRO A 221 -2.04 6.30 23.11
C PRO A 221 -1.08 7.39 22.58
N GLU A 222 0.18 7.03 22.29
CA GLU A 222 1.14 7.96 21.70
C GLU A 222 0.76 8.34 20.26
N GLN A 223 0.34 7.37 19.46
CA GLN A 223 -0.14 7.63 18.08
C GLN A 223 -1.39 8.51 18.08
N GLN A 224 -2.34 8.25 18.98
CA GLN A 224 -3.57 9.03 19.11
C GLN A 224 -3.29 10.51 19.46
N LYS A 225 -2.28 10.79 20.29
CA LYS A 225 -1.86 12.16 20.63
C LYS A 225 -1.25 12.93 19.47
N LYS A 226 -0.78 12.26 18.40
CA LYS A 226 -0.16 12.90 17.25
C LYS A 226 -1.16 13.59 16.32
N SER A 227 -2.39 13.07 16.23
CA SER A 227 -3.45 13.66 15.41
C SER A 227 -4.83 13.20 15.89
N SER A 228 -5.77 14.13 16.01
CA SER A 228 -7.17 13.83 16.34
C SER A 228 -7.84 12.90 15.30
N ARG A 229 -7.32 12.85 14.08
CA ARG A 229 -7.80 11.94 13.03
C ARG A 229 -7.44 10.49 13.33
N ILE A 230 -6.29 10.24 14.00
CA ILE A 230 -5.86 8.89 14.38
C ILE A 230 -6.67 8.37 15.59
N GLU A 231 -7.13 9.25 16.45
CA GLU A 231 -8.00 8.89 17.58
C GLU A 231 -9.24 8.11 17.11
N TRP A 232 -9.79 8.43 15.94
CA TRP A 232 -10.95 7.74 15.39
C TRP A 232 -10.66 6.28 15.06
N LEU A 233 -9.43 5.96 14.65
CA LEU A 233 -9.03 4.59 14.33
C LEU A 233 -9.02 3.67 15.56
N ALA A 234 -9.01 4.23 16.78
CA ALA A 234 -9.16 3.45 18.01
C ALA A 234 -10.57 2.90 18.22
N LYS A 235 -11.53 3.33 17.41
CA LYS A 235 -12.93 2.91 17.48
C LYS A 235 -13.35 2.00 16.34
N ILE A 236 -12.90 2.32 15.12
CA ILE A 236 -13.27 1.58 13.91
C ILE A 236 -12.04 1.53 12.99
N PRO A 237 -11.61 0.37 12.49
CA PRO A 237 -10.44 0.27 11.65
C PRO A 237 -10.72 0.86 10.25
N MET A 238 -9.86 1.77 9.80
CA MET A 238 -9.89 2.29 8.41
C MET A 238 -8.95 1.52 7.50
N TYR A 239 -8.03 0.76 8.07
CA TYR A 239 -6.98 0.05 7.36
C TYR A 239 -6.94 -1.41 7.77
N LEU A 240 -6.64 -2.26 6.79
CA LEU A 240 -6.45 -3.69 6.98
C LEU A 240 -5.03 -4.04 6.59
N PHE A 241 -4.32 -4.77 7.46
CA PHE A 241 -2.98 -5.28 7.22
C PHE A 241 -3.04 -6.79 7.04
N ILE A 242 -2.33 -7.29 6.04
CA ILE A 242 -2.35 -8.71 5.69
C ILE A 242 -0.91 -9.17 5.44
N THR A 243 -0.56 -10.31 6.02
CA THR A 243 0.71 -10.98 5.74
C THR A 243 0.46 -12.27 4.99
N LEU A 244 1.08 -12.39 3.82
CA LEU A 244 1.05 -13.60 3.02
C LEU A 244 2.44 -14.25 3.02
N GLU A 245 2.48 -15.56 2.72
CA GLU A 245 3.70 -16.32 2.52
C GLU A 245 3.61 -17.13 1.24
N LYS A 246 4.68 -17.15 0.44
CA LYS A 246 4.84 -18.08 -0.66
C LYS A 246 5.25 -19.44 -0.09
N PRO A 247 4.50 -20.54 -0.32
CA PRO A 247 4.90 -21.86 0.14
C PRO A 247 6.23 -22.32 -0.49
N ILE A 248 6.75 -23.45 0.02
CA ILE A 248 7.97 -24.11 -0.50
C ILE A 248 7.74 -24.63 -1.91
#